data_c93de812d8020576e95bf54b4337a0a6
#
_entry.id   c93de812d8020576e95bf54b4337a0a6
#
_cell.length_a   1.000
_cell.length_b   1.000
_cell.length_c   1.000
_cell.angle_alpha   90.00
_cell.angle_beta   90.00
_cell.angle_gamma   90.00
#
_symmetry.space_group_name_H-M   'P 1'
#
loop_
_entity.id
_entity.type
_entity.pdbx_description
1 polymer ?
#
loop_
_entity_poly.entity_id
_entity_poly.type
_entity_poly.pdbx_seq_one_letter_code
_entity_poly.pdbx_strand_id
1 'polypeptide(L)'
;MRRVVIRRVLAMALLLMVAACSRGPRDHAPPNTVRFAIAADPTTLDPLFLTPDAASVDQQVARLLFEPFVDLDARGRLVPVLLREIPTRSNGGISDDGRTIVYHLRSGVRWSDGTPVTSADVLFTLHAILNPHNPVRTREGYALIDRAVAPNASTVVLHLRKPWAPAVATFFSYGIEPYAVVPAHVLAGVRSLRTARFNGDPTVSDGPFRFVSWHRGDRLTFRANPLYWRGAPKVRRIVARIVTDPGTNLTLLRTGELDWNLIAPAQQAALRGATSIRILRVPTSVIAGIAMNVGRGPLRDVRVRRAIAESIDRRAISRKITLGVYPVADTLQPSYSWARDPQVHAPAYHPRRADALLRAAGWRRGPGGVRTRNGRALHLLYVQFPESTTGVLVATFVQQALEARGIAVTLKSVSNAQLFLPKDGTLARGQFDLAYIPWTMGIDPDDSSILRCGAPENYMRWCDPEVDRLERRALETSSRRTRRRLYGRIEARVATQVPLLVLFDASYLYAYDARLEGFAPNPVLPTATAWAWRVRSARSRR
;
A
#
# COMPACT_ATOMS: atom_id res chain seq x y z
N MET A 1 -69.82 12.28 -22.83
CA MET A 1 -69.10 12.86 -21.70
C MET A 1 -68.56 11.83 -20.70
N ARG A 2 -69.19 10.72 -20.42
CA ARG A 2 -68.72 9.70 -19.44
C ARG A 2 -67.41 8.97 -19.82
N ARG A 3 -67.08 8.73 -21.09
CA ARG A 3 -65.88 8.00 -21.54
C ARG A 3 -64.57 8.81 -21.46
N VAL A 4 -64.66 10.16 -21.48
CA VAL A 4 -63.48 11.04 -21.40
C VAL A 4 -63.05 11.25 -19.96
N VAL A 5 -63.97 11.26 -19.00
CA VAL A 5 -63.68 11.40 -17.57
C VAL A 5 -62.99 10.14 -17.02
N ILE A 6 -63.41 8.95 -17.43
CA ILE A 6 -62.82 7.68 -17.01
C ILE A 6 -61.38 7.54 -17.51
N ARG A 7 -61.06 7.99 -18.75
CA ARG A 7 -59.68 7.98 -19.26
C ARG A 7 -58.74 8.93 -18.53
N ARG A 8 -59.24 10.11 -18.09
CA ARG A 8 -58.43 11.06 -17.31
C ARG A 8 -58.18 10.60 -15.88
N VAL A 9 -59.14 9.93 -15.24
CA VAL A 9 -58.98 9.38 -13.90
C VAL A 9 -58.05 8.17 -13.91
N LEU A 10 -58.10 7.30 -14.93
CA LEU A 10 -57.13 6.17 -15.07
C LEU A 10 -55.70 6.67 -15.39
N ALA A 11 -55.55 7.72 -16.21
CA ALA A 11 -54.22 8.29 -16.50
C ALA A 11 -53.62 8.98 -15.28
N MET A 12 -54.41 9.62 -14.44
CA MET A 12 -53.95 10.28 -13.20
C MET A 12 -53.64 9.26 -12.11
N ALA A 13 -54.35 8.12 -12.03
CA ALA A 13 -54.05 7.00 -11.14
C ALA A 13 -52.76 6.26 -11.56
N LEU A 14 -52.48 6.10 -12.86
CA LEU A 14 -51.25 5.52 -13.38
C LEU A 14 -50.03 6.42 -13.11
N LEU A 15 -50.17 7.75 -13.22
CA LEU A 15 -49.13 8.72 -12.89
C LEU A 15 -48.81 8.74 -11.38
N LEU A 16 -49.82 8.55 -10.52
CA LEU A 16 -49.63 8.45 -9.07
C LEU A 16 -48.99 7.13 -8.64
N MET A 17 -49.23 6.02 -9.35
CA MET A 17 -48.55 4.74 -9.09
C MET A 17 -47.08 4.75 -9.55
N VAL A 18 -46.72 5.43 -10.63
CA VAL A 18 -45.32 5.55 -11.05
C VAL A 18 -44.50 6.42 -10.10
N ALA A 19 -45.13 7.44 -9.48
CA ALA A 19 -44.47 8.27 -8.46
C ALA A 19 -44.29 7.56 -7.10
N ALA A 20 -45.06 6.52 -6.82
CA ALA A 20 -44.92 5.72 -5.58
C ALA A 20 -43.87 4.61 -5.68
N CYS A 21 -43.53 4.14 -6.88
CA CYS A 21 -42.55 3.10 -7.09
C CYS A 21 -41.08 3.59 -7.11
N SER A 22 -40.81 4.91 -7.05
CA SER A 22 -39.44 5.45 -7.07
C SER A 22 -38.82 5.72 -5.71
N ARG A 23 -39.50 5.36 -4.63
CA ARG A 23 -38.92 5.35 -3.28
C ARG A 23 -38.78 3.90 -2.81
N GLY A 24 -37.77 3.20 -3.36
CA GLY A 24 -37.25 2.02 -2.68
C GLY A 24 -36.93 2.38 -1.22
N PRO A 25 -37.02 1.44 -0.26
CA PRO A 25 -36.74 1.73 1.12
C PRO A 25 -35.33 2.31 1.19
N ARG A 26 -35.23 3.59 1.53
CA ARG A 26 -33.96 4.18 1.94
C ARG A 26 -33.56 3.37 3.15
N ASP A 27 -32.53 2.57 3.00
CA ASP A 27 -31.89 1.86 4.11
C ASP A 27 -31.40 2.98 5.05
N HIS A 28 -32.27 3.40 5.98
CA HIS A 28 -31.96 4.43 6.96
C HIS A 28 -30.96 3.77 7.91
N ALA A 29 -29.69 3.76 7.52
CA ALA A 29 -28.63 3.31 8.37
C ALA A 29 -28.78 4.00 9.76
N PRO A 30 -28.61 3.26 10.85
CA PRO A 30 -28.70 3.86 12.18
C PRO A 30 -27.84 5.12 12.27
N PRO A 31 -28.29 6.15 13.01
CA PRO A 31 -27.50 7.37 13.17
C PRO A 31 -26.08 7.01 13.66
N ASN A 32 -25.08 7.76 13.20
CA ASN A 32 -23.64 7.52 13.47
C ASN A 32 -23.08 6.23 12.83
N THR A 33 -23.53 5.87 11.63
CA THR A 33 -22.94 4.82 10.79
C THR A 33 -22.02 5.46 9.74
N VAL A 34 -20.84 4.88 9.52
CA VAL A 34 -19.94 5.18 8.38
C VAL A 34 -19.92 4.00 7.43
N ARG A 35 -20.09 4.27 6.14
CA ARG A 35 -20.14 3.29 5.06
C ARG A 35 -19.04 3.57 4.05
N PHE A 36 -18.33 2.54 3.64
CA PHE A 36 -17.33 2.64 2.58
C PHE A 36 -17.32 1.37 1.73
N ALA A 37 -16.74 1.47 0.54
CA ALA A 37 -16.61 0.31 -0.33
C ALA A 37 -15.24 -0.33 -0.22
N ILE A 38 -15.23 -1.66 -0.36
CA ILE A 38 -14.05 -2.49 -0.56
C ILE A 38 -14.20 -3.24 -1.89
N ALA A 39 -13.08 -3.48 -2.59
CA ALA A 39 -13.11 -4.01 -3.96
C ALA A 39 -13.37 -5.52 -4.04
N ALA A 40 -13.25 -6.24 -2.94
CA ALA A 40 -13.44 -7.69 -2.86
C ALA A 40 -13.78 -8.11 -1.42
N ASP A 41 -14.21 -9.36 -1.25
CA ASP A 41 -14.21 -10.00 0.07
C ASP A 41 -12.78 -10.06 0.62
N PRO A 42 -12.56 -9.78 1.92
CA PRO A 42 -11.30 -10.13 2.57
C PRO A 42 -11.03 -11.64 2.47
N THR A 43 -9.78 -12.02 2.43
CA THR A 43 -9.41 -13.45 2.51
C THR A 43 -9.49 -13.95 3.95
N THR A 44 -9.17 -13.07 4.91
CA THR A 44 -9.19 -13.35 6.34
C THR A 44 -9.43 -12.06 7.13
N LEU A 45 -9.85 -12.21 8.39
CA LEU A 45 -9.89 -11.14 9.38
C LEU A 45 -8.81 -11.33 10.47
N ASP A 46 -8.09 -12.46 10.45
CA ASP A 46 -7.02 -12.77 11.40
C ASP A 46 -5.73 -12.05 11.01
N PRO A 47 -5.16 -11.19 11.88
CA PRO A 47 -3.96 -10.45 11.58
C PRO A 47 -2.69 -11.30 11.41
N LEU A 48 -2.73 -12.60 11.68
CA LEU A 48 -1.62 -13.51 11.39
C LEU A 48 -1.51 -13.92 9.92
N PHE A 49 -2.59 -13.78 9.14
CA PHE A 49 -2.67 -14.33 7.78
C PHE A 49 -3.01 -13.28 6.72
N LEU A 50 -2.86 -11.98 7.06
CA LEU A 50 -3.15 -10.88 6.14
C LEU A 50 -2.23 -10.90 4.92
N THR A 51 -2.74 -10.40 3.81
CA THR A 51 -1.92 -10.18 2.62
C THR A 51 -1.10 -8.88 2.75
N PRO A 52 0.13 -8.82 2.22
CA PRO A 52 1.06 -7.70 2.43
C PRO A 52 0.79 -6.50 1.53
N ASP A 53 -0.18 -6.58 0.64
CA ASP A 53 -0.51 -5.46 -0.24
C ASP A 53 -1.06 -4.29 0.59
N ALA A 54 -0.45 -3.10 0.50
CA ALA A 54 -0.89 -1.90 1.19
C ALA A 54 -2.30 -1.46 0.77
N ALA A 55 -2.74 -1.80 -0.44
CA ALA A 55 -4.12 -1.66 -0.87
C ALA A 55 -5.02 -2.80 -0.40
N SER A 56 -4.47 -3.76 0.33
CA SER A 56 -5.17 -4.97 0.76
C SER A 56 -6.43 -4.66 1.55
N VAL A 57 -7.52 -5.21 1.08
CA VAL A 57 -8.80 -5.19 1.77
C VAL A 57 -8.67 -5.81 3.16
N ASP A 58 -7.87 -6.89 3.28
CA ASP A 58 -7.61 -7.58 4.55
C ASP A 58 -7.07 -6.63 5.60
N GLN A 59 -6.02 -5.85 5.28
CA GLN A 59 -5.41 -4.89 6.21
C GLN A 59 -6.35 -3.73 6.56
N GLN A 60 -7.11 -3.22 5.58
CA GLN A 60 -8.07 -2.13 5.81
C GLN A 60 -9.14 -2.54 6.84
N VAL A 61 -9.60 -3.78 6.76
CA VAL A 61 -10.63 -4.31 7.66
C VAL A 61 -10.03 -4.73 9.00
N ALA A 62 -8.90 -5.45 8.98
CA ALA A 62 -8.22 -5.88 10.20
C ALA A 62 -7.82 -4.69 11.10
N ARG A 63 -7.45 -3.54 10.49
CA ARG A 63 -7.08 -2.32 11.23
C ARG A 63 -8.24 -1.70 12.03
N LEU A 64 -9.48 -2.05 11.72
CA LEU A 64 -10.64 -1.70 12.54
C LEU A 64 -10.73 -2.55 13.81
N LEU A 65 -10.17 -3.76 13.78
CA LEU A 65 -10.30 -4.79 14.81
C LEU A 65 -9.05 -4.91 15.68
N PHE A 66 -7.85 -4.72 15.10
CA PHE A 66 -6.59 -4.99 15.78
C PHE A 66 -5.62 -3.82 15.67
N GLU A 67 -5.02 -3.47 16.80
CA GLU A 67 -4.05 -2.39 16.90
C GLU A 67 -2.62 -2.89 16.67
N PRO A 68 -1.79 -2.14 15.92
CA PRO A 68 -0.37 -2.43 15.78
C PRO A 68 0.43 -1.91 16.99
N PHE A 69 1.69 -2.32 17.10
CA PHE A 69 2.64 -1.72 18.04
C PHE A 69 2.91 -0.26 17.70
N VAL A 70 3.20 0.00 16.45
CA VAL A 70 3.43 1.35 15.90
C VAL A 70 2.65 1.50 14.58
N ASP A 71 2.37 2.75 14.22
CA ASP A 71 1.69 3.09 12.96
C ASP A 71 2.28 4.38 12.41
N LEU A 72 1.90 4.77 11.19
CA LEU A 72 2.17 6.09 10.65
C LEU A 72 1.03 7.05 10.98
N ASP A 73 1.37 8.30 11.31
CA ASP A 73 0.37 9.37 11.28
C ASP A 73 0.05 9.82 9.84
N ALA A 74 -0.92 10.70 9.66
CA ALA A 74 -1.29 11.23 8.35
C ALA A 74 -0.15 11.98 7.61
N ARG A 75 0.95 12.27 8.28
CA ARG A 75 2.17 12.89 7.73
C ARG A 75 3.28 11.87 7.45
N GLY A 76 3.02 10.58 7.64
CA GLY A 76 4.00 9.51 7.48
C GLY A 76 5.05 9.44 8.61
N ARG A 77 4.79 10.01 9.78
CA ARG A 77 5.68 9.92 10.94
C ARG A 77 5.29 8.71 11.78
N LEU A 78 6.28 7.93 12.20
CA LEU A 78 6.09 6.78 13.07
C LEU A 78 5.57 7.25 14.45
N VAL A 79 4.48 6.65 14.91
CA VAL A 79 3.84 6.94 16.20
C VAL A 79 3.56 5.65 16.96
N PRO A 80 3.67 5.65 18.31
CA PRO A 80 3.35 4.47 19.11
C PRO A 80 1.83 4.32 19.23
N VAL A 81 1.35 3.07 19.14
CA VAL A 81 -0.06 2.71 19.27
C VAL A 81 -0.27 1.81 20.48
N LEU A 82 -0.02 0.51 20.42
CA LEU A 82 -0.02 -0.36 21.60
C LEU A 82 1.20 -0.14 22.49
N LEU A 83 2.28 0.39 21.95
CA LEU A 83 3.44 0.76 22.74
C LEU A 83 3.22 2.09 23.47
N ARG A 84 3.77 2.20 24.67
CA ARG A 84 3.83 3.47 25.41
C ARG A 84 4.69 4.51 24.70
N GLU A 85 5.80 4.04 24.11
CA GLU A 85 6.79 4.85 23.38
C GLU A 85 7.49 4.00 22.30
N ILE A 86 8.11 4.67 21.34
CA ILE A 86 8.92 4.00 20.31
C ILE A 86 10.28 3.63 20.93
N PRO A 87 10.73 2.37 20.88
CA PRO A 87 12.05 1.99 21.34
C PRO A 87 13.16 2.73 20.58
N THR A 88 14.09 3.28 21.33
CA THR A 88 15.28 3.95 20.82
C THR A 88 16.49 3.64 21.72
N ARG A 89 17.71 3.93 21.27
CA ARG A 89 18.88 3.85 22.15
C ARG A 89 18.80 4.86 23.29
N SER A 90 18.30 6.07 23.01
CA SER A 90 18.27 7.16 24.00
C SER A 90 17.31 6.93 25.16
N ASN A 91 16.25 6.09 24.97
CA ASN A 91 15.33 5.72 26.05
C ASN A 91 15.58 4.31 26.60
N GLY A 92 16.72 3.69 26.23
CA GLY A 92 17.06 2.33 26.65
C GLY A 92 16.25 1.22 25.99
N GLY A 93 15.36 1.55 25.06
CA GLY A 93 14.52 0.60 24.34
C GLY A 93 15.27 -0.20 23.29
N ILE A 94 16.49 0.22 22.90
CA ILE A 94 17.40 -0.53 22.03
C ILE A 94 18.79 -0.51 22.68
N SER A 95 19.41 -1.69 22.85
CA SER A 95 20.77 -1.81 23.36
C SER A 95 21.82 -1.17 22.43
N ASP A 96 23.00 -0.87 22.96
CA ASP A 96 24.07 -0.23 22.18
C ASP A 96 24.55 -1.08 21.01
N ASP A 97 24.56 -2.40 21.17
CA ASP A 97 24.87 -3.33 20.08
C ASP A 97 23.70 -3.55 19.10
N GLY A 98 22.51 -2.99 19.38
CA GLY A 98 21.31 -3.08 18.55
C GLY A 98 20.66 -4.45 18.53
N ARG A 99 21.05 -5.38 19.42
CA ARG A 99 20.53 -6.75 19.45
C ARG A 99 19.39 -6.97 20.44
N THR A 100 19.24 -6.09 21.42
CA THR A 100 18.13 -6.17 22.37
C THR A 100 17.15 -5.04 22.12
N ILE A 101 15.87 -5.39 22.01
CA ILE A 101 14.78 -4.43 21.87
C ILE A 101 13.80 -4.66 23.02
N VAL A 102 13.51 -3.59 23.75
CA VAL A 102 12.56 -3.60 24.87
C VAL A 102 11.30 -2.85 24.43
N TYR A 103 10.19 -3.55 24.44
CA TYR A 103 8.87 -2.99 24.16
C TYR A 103 8.08 -2.83 25.46
N HIS A 104 7.61 -1.63 25.72
CA HIS A 104 6.70 -1.32 26.82
C HIS A 104 5.28 -1.13 26.28
N LEU A 105 4.40 -2.06 26.62
CA LEU A 105 2.97 -1.97 26.27
C LEU A 105 2.30 -0.87 27.08
N ARG A 106 1.26 -0.27 26.50
CA ARG A 106 0.39 0.66 27.24
C ARG A 106 -0.35 -0.07 28.36
N SER A 107 -0.46 0.57 29.48
CA SER A 107 -1.35 0.11 30.57
C SER A 107 -2.83 0.35 30.19
N GLY A 108 -3.71 -0.52 30.70
CA GLY A 108 -5.16 -0.37 30.55
C GLY A 108 -5.73 -0.75 29.18
N VAL A 109 -4.93 -1.21 28.24
CA VAL A 109 -5.44 -1.79 26.99
C VAL A 109 -6.13 -3.12 27.28
N ARG A 110 -7.34 -3.29 26.73
CA ARG A 110 -8.15 -4.50 26.93
C ARG A 110 -8.64 -5.04 25.61
N TRP A 111 -8.74 -6.32 25.55
CA TRP A 111 -9.55 -7.02 24.57
C TRP A 111 -11.02 -6.64 24.73
N SER A 112 -11.80 -6.82 23.69
CA SER A 112 -13.22 -6.40 23.67
C SER A 112 -14.11 -7.21 24.61
N ASP A 113 -13.66 -8.33 25.14
CA ASP A 113 -14.31 -9.12 26.20
C ASP A 113 -13.93 -8.64 27.62
N GLY A 114 -13.02 -7.67 27.73
CA GLY A 114 -12.54 -7.11 29.00
C GLY A 114 -11.22 -7.68 29.51
N THR A 115 -10.70 -8.77 28.92
CA THR A 115 -9.40 -9.35 29.26
C THR A 115 -8.28 -8.36 28.97
N PRO A 116 -7.28 -8.17 29.85
CA PRO A 116 -6.14 -7.28 29.57
C PRO A 116 -5.32 -7.77 28.38
N VAL A 117 -4.86 -6.85 27.53
CA VAL A 117 -3.80 -7.13 26.55
C VAL A 117 -2.47 -7.13 27.27
N THR A 118 -1.71 -8.21 27.16
CA THR A 118 -0.47 -8.42 27.90
C THR A 118 0.68 -8.91 27.04
N SER A 119 1.88 -8.95 27.62
CA SER A 119 3.06 -9.54 27.01
C SER A 119 2.89 -11.04 26.67
N ALA A 120 1.99 -11.76 27.35
CA ALA A 120 1.66 -13.14 27.00
C ALA A 120 1.02 -13.26 25.61
N ASP A 121 0.13 -12.30 25.25
CA ASP A 121 -0.46 -12.24 23.90
C ASP A 121 0.62 -12.00 22.83
N VAL A 122 1.58 -11.14 23.14
CA VAL A 122 2.71 -10.84 22.23
C VAL A 122 3.60 -12.08 22.02
N LEU A 123 3.96 -12.78 23.10
CA LEU A 123 4.75 -14.00 22.99
C LEU A 123 4.00 -15.12 22.24
N PHE A 124 2.70 -15.27 22.51
CA PHE A 124 1.86 -16.20 21.77
C PHE A 124 1.86 -15.88 20.27
N THR A 125 1.64 -14.62 19.92
CA THR A 125 1.63 -14.14 18.54
C THR A 125 2.98 -14.40 17.86
N LEU A 126 4.09 -14.10 18.54
CA LEU A 126 5.44 -14.37 18.05
C LEU A 126 5.65 -15.87 17.78
N HIS A 127 5.27 -16.72 18.72
CA HIS A 127 5.37 -18.18 18.54
C HIS A 127 4.52 -18.66 17.36
N ALA A 128 3.31 -18.10 17.18
CA ALA A 128 2.45 -18.41 16.05
C ALA A 128 3.09 -18.01 14.71
N ILE A 129 3.73 -16.83 14.63
CA ILE A 129 4.46 -16.38 13.43
C ILE A 129 5.65 -17.29 13.13
N LEU A 130 6.44 -17.66 14.15
CA LEU A 130 7.65 -18.48 13.99
C LEU A 130 7.35 -19.95 13.74
N ASN A 131 6.16 -20.43 14.07
CA ASN A 131 5.77 -21.82 13.86
C ASN A 131 5.72 -22.15 12.34
N PRO A 132 6.54 -23.11 11.85
CA PRO A 132 6.59 -23.45 10.43
C PRO A 132 5.27 -24.06 9.89
N HIS A 133 4.42 -24.60 10.74
CA HIS A 133 3.11 -25.15 10.36
C HIS A 133 2.06 -24.07 10.09
N ASN A 134 2.27 -22.83 10.53
CA ASN A 134 1.39 -21.73 10.20
C ASN A 134 1.79 -21.10 8.86
N PRO A 135 0.91 -21.00 7.88
CA PRO A 135 1.21 -20.44 6.56
C PRO A 135 1.21 -18.91 6.59
N VAL A 136 1.97 -18.33 7.52
CA VAL A 136 2.17 -16.87 7.55
C VAL A 136 2.92 -16.42 6.31
N ARG A 137 2.65 -15.22 5.87
CA ARG A 137 3.16 -14.67 4.61
C ARG A 137 4.67 -14.61 4.55
N THR A 138 5.29 -14.13 5.60
CA THR A 138 6.75 -13.98 5.70
C THR A 138 7.19 -14.10 7.15
N ARG A 139 8.43 -14.47 7.36
CA ARG A 139 9.10 -14.43 8.67
C ARG A 139 10.33 -13.53 8.63
N GLU A 140 10.40 -12.67 7.63
CA GLU A 140 11.51 -11.73 7.51
C GLU A 140 11.61 -10.87 8.77
N GLY A 141 12.85 -10.68 9.24
CA GLY A 141 13.11 -10.05 10.52
C GLY A 141 12.74 -10.91 11.74
N TYR A 142 11.56 -11.50 11.79
CA TYR A 142 11.15 -12.38 12.90
C TYR A 142 12.07 -13.59 13.07
N ALA A 143 12.57 -14.14 11.98
CA ALA A 143 13.55 -15.23 12.00
C ALA A 143 14.91 -14.83 12.63
N LEU A 144 15.17 -13.54 12.82
CA LEU A 144 16.37 -13.05 13.54
C LEU A 144 16.20 -13.08 15.06
N ILE A 145 14.98 -13.22 15.58
CA ILE A 145 14.73 -13.29 17.01
C ILE A 145 15.27 -14.62 17.53
N ASP A 146 16.24 -14.53 18.41
CA ASP A 146 16.85 -15.68 19.07
C ASP A 146 16.08 -16.07 20.33
N ARG A 147 15.70 -15.07 21.11
CA ARG A 147 14.95 -15.25 22.34
C ARG A 147 14.00 -14.09 22.57
N ALA A 148 12.80 -14.40 23.08
CA ALA A 148 11.83 -13.42 23.54
C ALA A 148 11.45 -13.75 25.00
N VAL A 149 11.40 -12.75 25.86
CA VAL A 149 10.99 -12.89 27.26
C VAL A 149 10.02 -11.80 27.66
N ALA A 150 9.14 -12.12 28.61
CA ALA A 150 8.19 -11.20 29.21
C ALA A 150 8.50 -11.08 30.71
N PRO A 151 9.31 -10.10 31.15
CA PRO A 151 9.64 -9.93 32.56
C PRO A 151 8.40 -9.61 33.44
N ASN A 152 7.40 -9.00 32.82
CA ASN A 152 6.11 -8.69 33.45
C ASN A 152 5.02 -8.56 32.37
N ALA A 153 3.77 -8.34 32.77
CA ALA A 153 2.62 -8.30 31.89
C ALA A 153 2.64 -7.16 30.85
N SER A 154 3.50 -6.16 31.00
CA SER A 154 3.57 -4.98 30.09
C SER A 154 4.91 -4.81 29.40
N THR A 155 5.85 -5.74 29.55
CA THR A 155 7.18 -5.62 28.96
C THR A 155 7.53 -6.87 28.17
N VAL A 156 7.98 -6.68 26.94
CA VAL A 156 8.54 -7.73 26.08
C VAL A 156 9.95 -7.35 25.70
N VAL A 157 10.88 -8.28 25.88
CA VAL A 157 12.28 -8.12 25.50
C VAL A 157 12.61 -9.11 24.39
N LEU A 158 13.02 -8.61 23.25
CA LEU A 158 13.47 -9.42 22.12
C LEU A 158 14.99 -9.36 22.02
N HIS A 159 15.62 -10.52 21.93
CA HIS A 159 17.05 -10.65 21.65
C HIS A 159 17.22 -11.15 20.21
N LEU A 160 17.95 -10.39 19.40
CA LEU A 160 18.21 -10.69 18.01
C LEU A 160 19.60 -11.33 17.84
N ARG A 161 19.75 -12.27 16.92
CA ARG A 161 21.05 -12.88 16.55
C ARG A 161 22.04 -11.86 15.99
N LYS A 162 21.52 -10.82 15.34
CA LYS A 162 22.27 -9.67 14.82
C LYS A 162 21.40 -8.40 14.88
N PRO A 163 22.02 -7.21 14.92
CA PRO A 163 21.23 -5.98 14.86
C PRO A 163 20.41 -5.92 13.56
N TRP A 164 19.17 -5.44 13.68
CA TRP A 164 18.28 -5.25 12.55
C TRP A 164 17.43 -3.99 12.76
N ALA A 165 17.82 -2.90 12.12
CA ALA A 165 17.23 -1.58 12.33
C ALA A 165 15.73 -1.47 11.96
N PRO A 166 15.19 -2.21 10.95
CA PRO A 166 13.76 -2.18 10.65
C PRO A 166 12.86 -2.75 11.75
N ALA A 167 13.38 -3.50 12.71
CA ALA A 167 12.60 -4.24 13.73
C ALA A 167 11.50 -3.43 14.40
N VAL A 168 11.80 -2.17 14.78
CA VAL A 168 10.84 -1.30 15.51
C VAL A 168 9.64 -0.91 14.64
N ALA A 169 9.85 -0.74 13.33
CA ALA A 169 8.80 -0.35 12.40
C ALA A 169 8.07 -1.55 11.78
N THR A 170 8.67 -2.74 11.90
CA THR A 170 8.17 -3.95 11.22
C THR A 170 7.46 -4.90 12.18
N PHE A 171 7.99 -5.12 13.39
CA PHE A 171 7.40 -6.10 14.29
C PHE A 171 6.03 -5.64 14.81
N PHE A 172 5.03 -6.51 14.63
CA PHE A 172 3.64 -6.30 15.05
C PHE A 172 3.04 -4.98 14.53
N SER A 173 3.30 -4.67 13.24
CA SER A 173 2.83 -3.46 12.55
C SER A 173 2.18 -3.81 11.22
N TYR A 174 1.37 -2.90 10.67
CA TYR A 174 0.80 -3.05 9.32
C TYR A 174 1.81 -2.60 8.26
N GLY A 175 1.69 -3.14 7.05
CA GLY A 175 2.58 -2.82 5.94
C GLY A 175 2.95 -4.07 5.14
N ILE A 176 4.24 -4.27 4.88
CA ILE A 176 4.75 -5.42 4.10
C ILE A 176 4.70 -6.72 4.91
N GLU A 177 4.98 -6.66 6.22
CA GLU A 177 4.85 -7.77 7.17
C GLU A 177 3.66 -7.49 8.12
N PRO A 178 2.41 -7.65 7.65
CA PRO A 178 1.25 -7.13 8.35
C PRO A 178 0.80 -8.07 9.47
N TYR A 179 1.42 -7.99 10.61
CA TYR A 179 1.00 -8.73 11.80
C TYR A 179 0.58 -7.79 12.92
N ALA A 180 -0.53 -8.11 13.60
CA ALA A 180 -0.90 -7.49 14.87
C ALA A 180 -1.00 -8.56 15.96
N VAL A 181 -1.01 -8.14 17.22
CA VAL A 181 -1.12 -9.06 18.36
C VAL A 181 -2.50 -9.73 18.34
N VAL A 182 -2.54 -11.03 18.63
CA VAL A 182 -3.78 -11.82 18.70
C VAL A 182 -4.07 -12.30 20.14
N PRO A 183 -5.35 -12.52 20.51
CA PRO A 183 -5.73 -12.89 21.88
C PRO A 183 -5.32 -14.32 22.22
N ALA A 184 -4.26 -14.48 23.02
CA ALA A 184 -3.77 -15.77 23.45
C ALA A 184 -4.82 -16.61 24.18
N HIS A 185 -5.63 -15.98 25.05
CA HIS A 185 -6.68 -16.66 25.80
C HIS A 185 -7.79 -17.27 24.93
N VAL A 186 -7.97 -16.78 23.70
CA VAL A 186 -8.92 -17.33 22.71
C VAL A 186 -8.28 -18.39 21.84
N LEU A 187 -7.01 -18.19 21.47
CA LEU A 187 -6.37 -18.96 20.39
C LEU A 187 -5.40 -20.04 20.88
N ALA A 188 -4.92 -20.01 22.13
CA ALA A 188 -3.96 -20.98 22.64
C ALA A 188 -4.48 -22.44 22.63
N GLY A 189 -5.79 -22.61 22.81
CA GLY A 189 -6.42 -23.93 22.78
C GLY A 189 -6.84 -24.42 21.37
N VAL A 190 -6.63 -23.60 20.33
CA VAL A 190 -7.07 -23.94 18.98
C VAL A 190 -6.07 -24.90 18.33
N ARG A 191 -6.57 -26.02 17.82
CA ARG A 191 -5.78 -27.09 17.22
C ARG A 191 -4.96 -26.63 16.01
N SER A 192 -5.54 -25.75 15.20
CA SER A 192 -4.91 -25.19 14.00
C SER A 192 -5.37 -23.75 13.78
N LEU A 193 -4.46 -22.80 13.88
CA LEU A 193 -4.75 -21.38 13.63
C LEU A 193 -5.15 -21.15 12.16
N ARG A 194 -4.61 -21.94 11.23
CA ARG A 194 -4.97 -21.86 9.80
C ARG A 194 -6.46 -22.05 9.53
N THR A 195 -7.14 -22.92 10.28
CA THR A 195 -8.54 -23.29 10.09
C THR A 195 -9.43 -22.80 11.23
N ALA A 196 -8.91 -21.91 12.08
CA ALA A 196 -9.65 -21.35 13.20
C ALA A 196 -10.86 -20.56 12.70
N ARG A 197 -12.02 -20.71 13.38
CA ARG A 197 -13.20 -19.88 13.13
C ARG A 197 -12.87 -18.39 13.23
N PHE A 198 -11.93 -18.03 14.07
CA PHE A 198 -11.43 -16.68 14.27
C PHE A 198 -11.02 -15.97 12.96
N ASN A 199 -10.54 -16.70 11.95
CA ASN A 199 -10.13 -16.15 10.67
C ASN A 199 -11.26 -15.44 9.89
N GLY A 200 -12.50 -15.84 10.14
CA GLY A 200 -13.68 -15.23 9.50
C GLY A 200 -14.68 -14.62 10.50
N ASP A 201 -14.50 -14.90 11.79
CA ASP A 201 -15.39 -14.46 12.88
C ASP A 201 -14.54 -14.17 14.14
N PRO A 202 -13.73 -13.08 14.14
CA PRO A 202 -12.94 -12.71 15.30
C PRO A 202 -13.85 -12.18 16.41
N THR A 203 -14.14 -13.04 17.37
CA THR A 203 -15.05 -12.75 18.50
C THR A 203 -14.47 -11.72 19.47
N VAL A 204 -13.14 -11.58 19.50
CA VAL A 204 -12.39 -10.72 20.43
C VAL A 204 -11.38 -9.89 19.65
N SER A 205 -11.28 -8.60 19.94
CA SER A 205 -10.39 -7.65 19.28
C SER A 205 -9.97 -6.55 20.26
N ASP A 206 -8.84 -5.88 20.04
CA ASP A 206 -8.34 -4.76 20.85
C ASP A 206 -8.48 -3.40 20.16
N GLY A 207 -8.93 -3.40 18.91
CA GLY A 207 -9.12 -2.21 18.11
C GLY A 207 -10.37 -1.39 18.43
N PRO A 208 -10.58 -0.29 17.70
CA PRO A 208 -11.69 0.64 17.93
C PRO A 208 -13.07 0.04 17.65
N PHE A 209 -13.14 -1.01 16.87
CA PHE A 209 -14.41 -1.67 16.55
C PHE A 209 -14.34 -3.17 16.83
N ARG A 210 -15.54 -3.76 17.01
CA ARG A 210 -15.75 -5.21 17.15
C ARG A 210 -16.44 -5.73 15.89
N PHE A 211 -16.11 -6.93 15.49
CA PHE A 211 -16.79 -7.63 14.40
C PHE A 211 -18.24 -7.97 14.80
N VAL A 212 -19.15 -7.89 13.83
CA VAL A 212 -20.58 -8.22 14.01
C VAL A 212 -21.02 -9.27 13.03
N SER A 213 -20.79 -9.05 11.72
CA SER A 213 -21.20 -10.01 10.69
C SER A 213 -20.43 -9.81 9.39
N TRP A 214 -20.33 -10.88 8.64
CA TRP A 214 -19.81 -10.88 7.29
C TRP A 214 -20.78 -11.64 6.37
N HIS A 215 -21.43 -10.90 5.49
CA HIS A 215 -22.24 -11.44 4.40
C HIS A 215 -21.36 -11.43 3.15
N ARG A 216 -20.88 -12.62 2.77
CA ARG A 216 -19.97 -12.78 1.63
C ARG A 216 -20.58 -12.20 0.35
N GLY A 217 -19.77 -11.46 -0.43
CA GLY A 217 -20.21 -10.79 -1.65
C GLY A 217 -21.07 -9.53 -1.44
N ASP A 218 -21.42 -9.19 -0.18
CA ASP A 218 -22.27 -8.03 0.14
C ASP A 218 -21.55 -7.03 1.07
N ARG A 219 -21.34 -7.40 2.33
CA ARG A 219 -20.81 -6.46 3.32
C ARG A 219 -20.23 -7.12 4.58
N LEU A 220 -19.35 -6.36 5.25
CA LEU A 220 -18.98 -6.59 6.64
C LEU A 220 -19.54 -5.49 7.51
N THR A 221 -19.92 -5.85 8.73
CA THR A 221 -20.47 -4.92 9.72
C THR A 221 -19.63 -4.96 10.99
N PHE A 222 -19.35 -3.77 11.53
CA PHE A 222 -18.60 -3.58 12.76
C PHE A 222 -19.35 -2.63 13.69
N ARG A 223 -19.15 -2.79 15.00
CA ARG A 223 -19.72 -1.95 16.05
C ARG A 223 -18.61 -1.35 16.91
N ALA A 224 -18.78 -0.12 17.37
CA ALA A 224 -17.85 0.54 18.28
C ALA A 224 -17.49 -0.34 19.47
N ASN A 225 -16.21 -0.40 19.81
CA ASN A 225 -15.70 -1.06 20.99
C ASN A 225 -15.75 -0.08 22.19
N PRO A 226 -16.63 -0.28 23.18
CA PRO A 226 -16.73 0.63 24.32
C PRO A 226 -15.51 0.57 25.24
N LEU A 227 -14.71 -0.51 25.16
CA LEU A 227 -13.50 -0.73 25.96
C LEU A 227 -12.23 -0.25 25.25
N TYR A 228 -12.38 0.40 24.10
CA TYR A 228 -11.20 0.87 23.35
C TYR A 228 -10.38 1.87 24.17
N TRP A 229 -9.09 1.68 24.23
CA TRP A 229 -8.19 2.41 25.12
C TRP A 229 -8.13 3.95 24.91
N ARG A 230 -8.45 4.43 23.71
CA ARG A 230 -8.58 5.88 23.43
C ARG A 230 -9.98 6.43 23.74
N GLY A 231 -10.84 5.64 24.37
CA GLY A 231 -12.25 5.91 24.58
C GLY A 231 -13.12 5.39 23.42
N ALA A 232 -14.40 5.17 23.73
CA ALA A 232 -15.34 4.63 22.75
C ALA A 232 -15.42 5.50 21.48
N PRO A 233 -15.32 4.92 20.27
CA PRO A 233 -15.49 5.66 19.03
C PRO A 233 -16.83 6.38 18.96
N LYS A 234 -16.85 7.59 18.37
CA LYS A 234 -18.08 8.36 18.20
C LYS A 234 -18.98 7.77 17.09
N VAL A 235 -18.38 7.15 16.07
CA VAL A 235 -19.10 6.33 15.10
C VAL A 235 -19.52 5.04 15.77
N ARG A 236 -20.83 4.74 15.79
CA ARG A 236 -21.37 3.54 16.47
C ARG A 236 -21.26 2.29 15.61
N ARG A 237 -21.29 2.45 14.30
CA ARG A 237 -21.30 1.34 13.33
C ARG A 237 -20.47 1.67 12.11
N ILE A 238 -19.75 0.70 11.62
CA ILE A 238 -19.10 0.74 10.30
C ILE A 238 -19.68 -0.36 9.43
N VAL A 239 -19.92 -0.05 8.16
CA VAL A 239 -20.33 -1.01 7.12
C VAL A 239 -19.35 -0.90 5.96
N ALA A 240 -18.55 -1.94 5.75
CA ALA A 240 -17.70 -2.09 4.57
C ALA A 240 -18.50 -2.87 3.51
N ARG A 241 -18.95 -2.20 2.45
CA ARG A 241 -19.71 -2.81 1.34
C ARG A 241 -18.75 -3.37 0.29
N ILE A 242 -19.04 -4.55 -0.22
CA ILE A 242 -18.26 -5.15 -1.29
C ILE A 242 -18.82 -4.64 -2.62
N VAL A 243 -18.07 -3.77 -3.29
CA VAL A 243 -18.47 -3.15 -4.56
C VAL A 243 -17.25 -3.11 -5.48
N THR A 244 -17.25 -3.98 -6.46
CA THR A 244 -16.11 -4.20 -7.36
C THR A 244 -16.03 -3.18 -8.49
N ASP A 245 -17.17 -2.59 -8.90
CA ASP A 245 -17.23 -1.64 -10.02
C ASP A 245 -16.95 -0.20 -9.55
N PRO A 246 -15.92 0.47 -10.09
CA PRO A 246 -15.58 1.84 -9.70
C PRO A 246 -16.64 2.90 -10.07
N GLY A 247 -17.45 2.67 -11.09
CA GLY A 247 -18.54 3.57 -11.49
C GLY A 247 -19.70 3.51 -10.51
N THR A 248 -20.06 2.30 -10.07
CA THR A 248 -21.05 2.07 -9.02
C THR A 248 -20.59 2.74 -7.72
N ASN A 249 -19.32 2.58 -7.32
CA ASN A 249 -18.75 3.23 -6.15
C ASN A 249 -18.93 4.75 -6.18
N LEU A 250 -18.65 5.37 -7.33
CA LEU A 250 -18.79 6.81 -7.50
C LEU A 250 -20.26 7.24 -7.37
N THR A 251 -21.20 6.47 -7.92
CA THR A 251 -22.63 6.72 -7.81
C THR A 251 -23.10 6.64 -6.36
N LEU A 252 -22.75 5.57 -5.64
CA LEU A 252 -23.10 5.39 -4.23
C LEU A 252 -22.56 6.51 -3.33
N LEU A 253 -21.36 7.03 -3.65
CA LEU A 253 -20.81 8.17 -2.94
C LEU A 253 -21.63 9.46 -3.21
N ARG A 254 -22.02 9.69 -4.47
CA ARG A 254 -22.83 10.87 -4.86
C ARG A 254 -24.24 10.84 -4.27
N THR A 255 -24.83 9.66 -4.14
CA THR A 255 -26.17 9.47 -3.52
C THR A 255 -26.14 9.49 -1.99
N GLY A 256 -24.92 9.45 -1.39
CA GLY A 256 -24.74 9.43 0.06
C GLY A 256 -24.97 8.03 0.66
N GLU A 257 -24.93 6.99 -0.14
CA GLU A 257 -24.94 5.59 0.31
C GLU A 257 -23.57 5.09 0.75
N LEU A 258 -22.50 5.77 0.34
CA LEU A 258 -21.16 5.68 0.90
C LEU A 258 -20.76 7.04 1.51
N ASP A 259 -20.01 6.99 2.58
CA ASP A 259 -19.49 8.17 3.27
C ASP A 259 -18.05 8.50 2.83
N TRP A 260 -17.30 7.53 2.34
CA TRP A 260 -16.01 7.73 1.66
C TRP A 260 -15.67 6.56 0.74
N ASN A 261 -14.84 6.83 -0.25
CA ASN A 261 -14.27 5.81 -1.14
C ASN A 261 -12.96 6.26 -1.77
N LEU A 262 -12.14 5.29 -2.20
CA LEU A 262 -11.00 5.51 -3.07
C LEU A 262 -11.51 5.78 -4.50
N ILE A 263 -10.99 6.81 -5.16
CA ILE A 263 -11.33 7.15 -6.54
C ILE A 263 -10.09 7.20 -7.44
N ALA A 264 -10.26 6.87 -8.70
CA ALA A 264 -9.23 7.04 -9.72
C ALA A 264 -9.06 8.53 -10.08
N PRO A 265 -7.85 8.96 -10.54
CA PRO A 265 -7.62 10.34 -10.98
C PRO A 265 -8.65 10.87 -11.98
N ALA A 266 -9.07 10.05 -12.95
CA ALA A 266 -10.07 10.42 -13.95
C ALA A 266 -11.46 10.69 -13.37
N GLN A 267 -11.81 10.07 -12.25
CA GLN A 267 -13.12 10.23 -11.61
C GLN A 267 -13.30 11.57 -10.89
N GLN A 268 -12.23 12.34 -10.64
CA GLN A 268 -12.31 13.66 -10.00
C GLN A 268 -13.23 14.61 -10.77
N ALA A 269 -13.22 14.53 -12.12
CA ALA A 269 -14.05 15.39 -12.96
C ALA A 269 -15.55 15.20 -12.71
N ALA A 270 -15.98 13.97 -12.43
CA ALA A 270 -17.38 13.63 -12.15
C ALA A 270 -17.87 14.12 -10.78
N LEU A 271 -16.96 14.53 -9.90
CA LEU A 271 -17.29 15.10 -8.58
C LEU A 271 -17.22 16.64 -8.54
N ARG A 272 -16.90 17.30 -9.67
CA ARG A 272 -16.91 18.76 -9.75
C ARG A 272 -18.31 19.31 -9.47
N GLY A 273 -18.40 20.30 -8.59
CA GLY A 273 -19.68 20.89 -8.17
C GLY A 273 -20.44 20.13 -7.08
N ALA A 274 -20.00 18.95 -6.66
CA ALA A 274 -20.58 18.23 -5.53
C ALA A 274 -20.10 18.84 -4.19
N THR A 275 -20.81 19.85 -3.69
CA THR A 275 -20.44 20.62 -2.48
C THR A 275 -20.40 19.78 -1.20
N SER A 276 -21.11 18.65 -1.19
CA SER A 276 -21.14 17.69 -0.08
C SER A 276 -19.93 16.73 -0.06
N ILE A 277 -19.12 16.69 -1.12
CA ILE A 277 -17.99 15.76 -1.24
C ILE A 277 -16.69 16.55 -1.22
N ARG A 278 -15.73 16.07 -0.46
CA ARG A 278 -14.35 16.55 -0.43
C ARG A 278 -13.43 15.49 -1.02
N ILE A 279 -12.34 15.94 -1.65
CA ILE A 279 -11.30 15.06 -2.18
C ILE A 279 -10.03 15.33 -1.39
N LEU A 280 -9.45 14.25 -0.86
CA LEU A 280 -8.18 14.25 -0.15
C LEU A 280 -7.15 13.43 -0.92
N ARG A 281 -6.01 14.03 -1.24
CA ARG A 281 -4.86 13.32 -1.78
C ARG A 281 -3.93 12.91 -0.65
N VAL A 282 -3.58 11.63 -0.60
CA VAL A 282 -2.68 11.04 0.41
C VAL A 282 -1.52 10.36 -0.30
N PRO A 283 -0.26 10.72 -0.04
CA PRO A 283 0.90 9.95 -0.49
C PRO A 283 0.78 8.51 -0.02
N THR A 284 1.19 7.55 -0.83
CA THR A 284 1.16 6.13 -0.46
C THR A 284 2.56 5.57 -0.26
N SER A 285 2.65 4.34 0.18
CA SER A 285 3.91 3.58 0.19
C SER A 285 4.30 3.04 -1.19
N VAL A 286 3.54 3.34 -2.25
CA VAL A 286 3.79 2.79 -3.59
C VAL A 286 4.63 3.76 -4.43
N ILE A 287 5.78 3.29 -4.87
CA ILE A 287 6.65 3.96 -5.84
C ILE A 287 6.59 3.17 -7.16
N ALA A 288 6.23 3.83 -8.24
CA ALA A 288 6.17 3.16 -9.53
C ALA A 288 7.33 3.58 -10.45
N GLY A 289 7.84 2.61 -11.18
CA GLY A 289 8.97 2.81 -12.08
C GLY A 289 9.04 1.79 -13.21
N ILE A 290 10.07 1.95 -14.02
CA ILE A 290 10.42 1.03 -15.09
C ILE A 290 11.70 0.30 -14.70
N ALA A 291 11.58 -0.99 -14.40
CA ALA A 291 12.72 -1.86 -14.22
C ALA A 291 13.40 -2.13 -15.57
N MET A 292 14.72 -2.12 -15.59
CA MET A 292 15.56 -2.44 -16.76
C MET A 292 16.36 -3.70 -16.43
N ASN A 293 16.15 -4.78 -17.15
CA ASN A 293 16.89 -6.03 -16.93
C ASN A 293 18.33 -5.90 -17.43
N VAL A 294 19.25 -5.51 -16.54
CA VAL A 294 20.65 -5.24 -16.89
C VAL A 294 21.43 -6.52 -17.28
N GLY A 295 20.88 -7.71 -17.02
CA GLY A 295 21.44 -8.99 -17.47
C GLY A 295 21.29 -9.23 -18.98
N ARG A 296 20.43 -8.45 -19.67
CA ARG A 296 20.10 -8.68 -21.08
C ARG A 296 20.76 -7.68 -22.02
N GLY A 297 21.34 -8.20 -23.11
CA GLY A 297 21.77 -7.55 -24.32
C GLY A 297 22.17 -6.07 -24.20
N PRO A 298 21.45 -5.16 -24.84
CA PRO A 298 21.78 -3.73 -24.85
C PRO A 298 21.76 -3.06 -23.49
N LEU A 299 20.96 -3.58 -22.54
CA LEU A 299 20.78 -2.98 -21.22
C LEU A 299 21.95 -3.20 -20.26
N ARG A 300 22.95 -4.03 -20.63
CA ARG A 300 24.24 -4.13 -19.91
C ARG A 300 25.00 -2.80 -19.92
N ASP A 301 24.86 -2.04 -21.02
CA ASP A 301 25.53 -0.75 -21.18
C ASP A 301 24.74 0.36 -20.45
N VAL A 302 25.35 0.97 -19.44
CA VAL A 302 24.75 2.08 -18.69
C VAL A 302 24.37 3.27 -19.59
N ARG A 303 25.10 3.50 -20.68
CA ARG A 303 24.79 4.58 -21.64
C ARG A 303 23.44 4.34 -22.32
N VAL A 304 23.09 3.08 -22.63
CA VAL A 304 21.78 2.71 -23.19
C VAL A 304 20.68 2.93 -22.13
N ARG A 305 20.90 2.50 -20.89
CA ARG A 305 19.93 2.69 -19.81
C ARG A 305 19.68 4.19 -19.54
N ARG A 306 20.73 4.99 -19.50
CA ARG A 306 20.61 6.45 -19.36
C ARG A 306 19.90 7.08 -20.54
N ALA A 307 20.18 6.63 -21.77
CA ALA A 307 19.47 7.10 -22.95
C ALA A 307 17.97 6.78 -22.89
N ILE A 308 17.59 5.59 -22.42
CA ILE A 308 16.19 5.24 -22.18
C ILE A 308 15.57 6.20 -21.16
N ALA A 309 16.21 6.42 -20.03
CA ALA A 309 15.70 7.32 -18.99
C ALA A 309 15.56 8.76 -19.50
N GLU A 310 16.56 9.28 -20.23
CA GLU A 310 16.55 10.64 -20.79
C GLU A 310 15.58 10.80 -22.01
N SER A 311 15.07 9.69 -22.54
CA SER A 311 14.02 9.69 -23.60
C SER A 311 12.61 9.84 -23.05
N ILE A 312 12.39 9.63 -21.74
CA ILE A 312 11.08 9.54 -21.13
C ILE A 312 10.76 10.82 -20.33
N ASP A 313 9.77 11.60 -20.79
CA ASP A 313 9.26 12.76 -20.05
C ASP A 313 8.33 12.31 -18.92
N ARG A 314 8.91 12.10 -17.73
CA ARG A 314 8.18 11.71 -16.52
C ARG A 314 7.16 12.77 -16.08
N ARG A 315 7.43 14.06 -16.35
CA ARG A 315 6.48 15.15 -16.06
C ARG A 315 5.27 15.07 -16.99
N ALA A 316 5.46 14.72 -18.26
CA ALA A 316 4.36 14.49 -19.18
C ALA A 316 3.52 13.26 -18.77
N ILE A 317 4.15 12.17 -18.33
CA ILE A 317 3.45 11.00 -17.75
C ILE A 317 2.58 11.45 -16.57
N SER A 318 3.14 12.17 -15.60
CA SER A 318 2.37 12.68 -14.45
C SER A 318 1.18 13.53 -14.90
N ARG A 319 1.38 14.51 -15.77
CA ARG A 319 0.30 15.41 -16.21
C ARG A 319 -0.77 14.72 -17.05
N LYS A 320 -0.37 13.87 -18.02
CA LYS A 320 -1.28 13.31 -19.02
C LYS A 320 -1.96 12.02 -18.57
N ILE A 321 -1.26 11.17 -17.81
CA ILE A 321 -1.77 9.85 -17.41
C ILE A 321 -2.39 9.91 -16.02
N THR A 322 -1.72 10.53 -15.05
CA THR A 322 -2.22 10.59 -13.68
C THR A 322 -2.88 11.94 -13.33
N LEU A 323 -3.07 12.82 -14.30
CA LEU A 323 -3.70 14.13 -14.16
C LEU A 323 -3.06 15.01 -13.06
N GLY A 324 -1.74 14.84 -12.84
CA GLY A 324 -0.99 15.54 -11.81
C GLY A 324 -1.17 15.00 -10.40
N VAL A 325 -1.95 13.94 -10.22
CA VAL A 325 -2.19 13.32 -8.91
C VAL A 325 -0.94 12.64 -8.38
N TYR A 326 -0.17 11.97 -9.24
CA TYR A 326 1.07 11.30 -8.86
C TYR A 326 2.27 12.20 -9.17
N PRO A 327 2.90 12.80 -8.17
CA PRO A 327 4.09 13.63 -8.39
C PRO A 327 5.26 12.79 -8.91
N VAL A 328 6.10 13.39 -9.75
CA VAL A 328 7.34 12.75 -10.21
C VAL A 328 8.22 12.45 -9.00
N ALA A 329 8.76 11.23 -8.97
CA ALA A 329 9.72 10.80 -7.96
C ALA A 329 11.09 10.49 -8.60
N ASP A 330 12.14 10.68 -7.84
CA ASP A 330 13.53 10.47 -8.28
C ASP A 330 14.15 9.22 -7.67
N THR A 331 13.59 8.73 -6.56
CA THR A 331 14.14 7.65 -5.74
C THR A 331 13.06 6.66 -5.33
N LEU A 332 13.44 5.49 -4.82
CA LEU A 332 12.52 4.49 -4.27
C LEU A 332 11.94 4.93 -2.91
N GLN A 333 12.52 5.95 -2.27
CA GLN A 333 11.98 6.44 -1.00
C GLN A 333 10.73 7.31 -1.21
N PRO A 334 9.54 6.94 -0.66
CA PRO A 334 8.32 7.73 -0.75
C PRO A 334 8.51 9.16 -0.22
N SER A 335 7.66 10.08 -0.64
CA SER A 335 7.76 11.50 -0.28
C SER A 335 7.72 11.77 1.22
N TYR A 336 7.05 10.91 2.00
CA TYR A 336 7.01 11.01 3.46
C TYR A 336 8.19 10.32 4.15
N SER A 337 9.01 9.54 3.42
CA SER A 337 10.14 8.83 4.02
C SER A 337 11.19 9.80 4.55
N TRP A 338 11.57 9.60 5.80
CA TRP A 338 12.63 10.37 6.43
C TRP A 338 14.01 10.10 5.83
N ALA A 339 14.17 9.01 5.09
CA ALA A 339 15.42 8.62 4.45
C ALA A 339 15.61 9.25 3.08
N ARG A 340 14.54 9.75 2.45
CA ARG A 340 14.62 10.41 1.15
C ARG A 340 15.65 11.53 1.14
N ASP A 341 16.56 11.50 0.16
CA ASP A 341 17.50 12.60 -0.07
C ASP A 341 16.99 13.50 -1.20
N PRO A 342 16.61 14.77 -0.90
CA PRO A 342 16.11 15.69 -1.91
C PRO A 342 17.17 16.16 -2.92
N GLN A 343 18.46 15.87 -2.68
CA GLN A 343 19.56 16.20 -3.59
C GLN A 343 19.77 15.15 -4.67
N VAL A 344 19.19 13.97 -4.52
CA VAL A 344 19.30 12.90 -5.52
C VAL A 344 18.25 13.10 -6.59
N HIS A 345 18.68 13.14 -7.84
CA HIS A 345 17.81 13.30 -9.00
C HIS A 345 18.07 12.20 -10.03
N ALA A 346 17.01 11.55 -10.48
CA ALA A 346 17.08 10.65 -11.62
C ALA A 346 17.33 11.44 -12.93
N PRO A 347 17.86 10.80 -13.99
CA PRO A 347 18.12 11.47 -15.25
C PRO A 347 16.90 12.24 -15.77
N ALA A 348 17.11 13.52 -16.09
CA ALA A 348 16.06 14.38 -16.62
C ALA A 348 15.77 14.07 -18.09
N TYR A 349 14.55 14.37 -18.56
CA TYR A 349 14.19 14.27 -19.97
C TYR A 349 15.09 15.15 -20.84
N HIS A 350 15.88 14.54 -21.70
CA HIS A 350 16.82 15.23 -22.59
C HIS A 350 17.05 14.42 -23.90
N PRO A 351 16.11 14.42 -24.84
CA PRO A 351 16.12 13.55 -26.00
C PRO A 351 17.37 13.68 -26.91
N ARG A 352 17.93 14.90 -27.03
CA ARG A 352 19.19 15.07 -27.80
C ARG A 352 20.38 14.38 -27.14
N ARG A 353 20.45 14.41 -25.80
CA ARG A 353 21.49 13.71 -25.04
C ARG A 353 21.29 12.19 -25.10
N ALA A 354 20.06 11.72 -25.03
CA ALA A 354 19.72 10.31 -25.25
C ALA A 354 20.25 9.82 -26.60
N ASP A 355 20.04 10.58 -27.70
CA ASP A 355 20.58 10.25 -29.00
C ASP A 355 22.12 10.21 -29.03
N ALA A 356 22.79 11.14 -28.33
CA ALA A 356 24.25 11.14 -28.19
C ALA A 356 24.78 9.92 -27.44
N LEU A 357 24.10 9.54 -26.32
CA LEU A 357 24.45 8.34 -25.55
C LEU A 357 24.29 7.07 -26.35
N LEU A 358 23.22 6.93 -27.15
CA LEU A 358 23.02 5.79 -28.03
C LEU A 358 24.13 5.71 -29.11
N ARG A 359 24.50 6.85 -29.71
CA ARG A 359 25.63 6.88 -30.65
C ARG A 359 26.96 6.50 -30.00
N ALA A 360 27.22 7.03 -28.80
CA ALA A 360 28.41 6.69 -28.02
C ALA A 360 28.47 5.21 -27.63
N ALA A 361 27.30 4.58 -27.43
CA ALA A 361 27.17 3.14 -27.21
C ALA A 361 27.25 2.29 -28.50
N GLY A 362 27.51 2.93 -29.67
CA GLY A 362 27.66 2.26 -30.96
C GLY A 362 26.35 2.00 -31.72
N TRP A 363 25.19 2.49 -31.19
CA TRP A 363 23.89 2.32 -31.82
C TRP A 363 23.63 3.45 -32.84
N ARG A 364 23.67 3.17 -34.13
CA ARG A 364 23.47 4.12 -35.23
C ARG A 364 22.13 3.90 -35.91
N ARG A 365 21.44 4.95 -36.36
CA ARG A 365 20.18 4.82 -37.11
C ARG A 365 20.42 4.10 -38.42
N GLY A 366 19.66 3.03 -38.64
CA GLY A 366 19.62 2.28 -39.90
C GLY A 366 18.58 2.86 -40.86
N PRO A 367 18.48 2.27 -42.11
CA PRO A 367 17.58 2.75 -43.16
C PRO A 367 16.10 2.85 -42.72
N GLY A 368 15.62 1.95 -41.91
CA GLY A 368 14.25 1.94 -41.39
C GLY A 368 14.03 2.82 -40.14
N GLY A 369 14.97 3.71 -39.77
CA GLY A 369 14.86 4.57 -38.60
C GLY A 369 15.23 3.88 -37.28
N VAL A 370 15.21 2.55 -37.21
CA VAL A 370 15.61 1.77 -36.04
C VAL A 370 17.13 1.76 -35.94
N ARG A 371 17.64 1.89 -34.71
CA ARG A 371 19.10 1.84 -34.49
C ARG A 371 19.63 0.43 -34.55
N THR A 372 20.80 0.31 -35.14
CA THR A 372 21.50 -0.97 -35.28
C THR A 372 22.94 -0.87 -34.75
N ARG A 373 23.48 -2.01 -34.29
CA ARG A 373 24.88 -2.21 -33.92
C ARG A 373 25.30 -3.61 -34.32
N ASN A 374 26.36 -3.71 -35.16
CA ASN A 374 26.85 -4.99 -35.69
C ASN A 374 25.74 -5.81 -36.38
N GLY A 375 24.92 -5.16 -37.21
CA GLY A 375 23.81 -5.78 -37.94
C GLY A 375 22.57 -6.12 -37.12
N ARG A 376 22.59 -5.92 -35.79
CA ARG A 376 21.45 -6.22 -34.89
C ARG A 376 20.67 -4.96 -34.58
N ALA A 377 19.35 -5.00 -34.71
CA ALA A 377 18.45 -3.93 -34.34
C ALA A 377 18.39 -3.74 -32.81
N LEU A 378 18.28 -2.49 -32.36
CA LEU A 378 17.98 -2.18 -30.96
C LEU A 378 16.49 -2.37 -30.76
N HIS A 379 16.15 -3.54 -30.24
CA HIS A 379 14.78 -3.97 -29.97
C HIS A 379 14.66 -4.40 -28.52
N LEU A 380 13.60 -3.94 -27.84
CA LEU A 380 13.32 -4.21 -26.43
C LEU A 380 11.93 -4.79 -26.23
N LEU A 381 11.81 -5.79 -25.36
CA LEU A 381 10.56 -6.35 -24.90
C LEU A 381 10.11 -5.62 -23.63
N TYR A 382 9.00 -4.89 -23.71
CA TYR A 382 8.38 -4.22 -22.57
C TYR A 382 7.20 -5.05 -22.06
N VAL A 383 7.25 -5.45 -20.79
CA VAL A 383 6.19 -6.23 -20.16
C VAL A 383 5.36 -5.34 -19.22
N GLN A 384 4.04 -5.51 -19.27
CA GLN A 384 3.07 -4.82 -18.43
C GLN A 384 1.90 -5.76 -18.08
N PHE A 385 1.05 -5.38 -17.13
CA PHE A 385 -0.11 -6.16 -16.74
C PHE A 385 -1.40 -5.35 -16.94
N PRO A 386 -2.43 -5.95 -17.59
CA PRO A 386 -3.65 -5.23 -17.99
C PRO A 386 -4.50 -4.75 -16.81
N GLU A 387 -4.34 -5.35 -15.64
CA GLU A 387 -5.07 -4.95 -14.42
C GLU A 387 -4.64 -3.54 -13.93
N SER A 388 -3.50 -3.04 -14.38
CA SER A 388 -3.06 -1.67 -14.11
C SER A 388 -3.31 -0.75 -15.30
N THR A 389 -4.44 -0.05 -15.31
CA THR A 389 -4.73 0.96 -16.35
C THR A 389 -3.59 1.99 -16.49
N THR A 390 -3.05 2.46 -15.37
CA THR A 390 -1.90 3.39 -15.37
C THR A 390 -0.68 2.73 -16.02
N GLY A 391 -0.38 1.46 -15.69
CA GLY A 391 0.75 0.73 -16.26
C GLY A 391 0.64 0.56 -17.79
N VAL A 392 -0.56 0.25 -18.28
CA VAL A 392 -0.84 0.15 -19.74
C VAL A 392 -0.59 1.47 -20.46
N LEU A 393 -1.12 2.57 -19.93
CA LEU A 393 -0.93 3.91 -20.50
C LEU A 393 0.54 4.35 -20.45
N VAL A 394 1.25 4.04 -19.37
CA VAL A 394 2.70 4.29 -19.25
C VAL A 394 3.46 3.47 -20.30
N ALA A 395 3.14 2.19 -20.50
CA ALA A 395 3.82 1.33 -21.48
C ALA A 395 3.70 1.90 -22.89
N THR A 396 2.50 2.31 -23.30
CA THR A 396 2.27 2.95 -24.61
C THR A 396 3.04 4.26 -24.76
N PHE A 397 3.04 5.10 -23.71
CA PHE A 397 3.80 6.36 -23.71
C PHE A 397 5.31 6.11 -23.87
N VAL A 398 5.85 5.13 -23.14
CA VAL A 398 7.26 4.76 -23.18
C VAL A 398 7.63 4.18 -24.53
N GLN A 399 6.81 3.31 -25.11
CA GLN A 399 7.00 2.77 -26.47
C GLN A 399 7.19 3.92 -27.47
N GLN A 400 6.24 4.85 -27.53
CA GLN A 400 6.32 6.00 -28.45
C GLN A 400 7.57 6.85 -28.20
N ALA A 401 7.92 7.10 -26.94
CA ALA A 401 9.10 7.89 -26.59
C ALA A 401 10.41 7.22 -27.06
N LEU A 402 10.52 5.90 -26.96
CA LEU A 402 11.69 5.12 -27.35
C LEU A 402 11.77 4.93 -28.88
N GLU A 403 10.65 4.68 -29.54
CA GLU A 403 10.57 4.56 -31.00
C GLU A 403 10.98 5.87 -31.69
N ALA A 404 10.61 7.02 -31.12
CA ALA A 404 11.10 8.33 -31.57
C ALA A 404 12.63 8.47 -31.49
N ARG A 405 13.31 7.65 -30.70
CA ARG A 405 14.78 7.58 -30.58
C ARG A 405 15.39 6.45 -31.43
N GLY A 406 14.56 5.71 -32.18
CA GLY A 406 14.97 4.57 -32.99
C GLY A 406 15.21 3.29 -32.19
N ILE A 407 14.57 3.16 -31.04
CA ILE A 407 14.56 1.93 -30.24
C ILE A 407 13.23 1.25 -30.50
N ALA A 408 13.23 0.10 -31.16
CA ALA A 408 12.00 -0.67 -31.38
C ALA A 408 11.54 -1.29 -30.08
N VAL A 409 10.22 -1.25 -29.80
CA VAL A 409 9.64 -1.77 -28.55
C VAL A 409 8.45 -2.65 -28.86
N THR A 410 8.49 -3.88 -28.37
CA THR A 410 7.32 -4.77 -28.36
C THR A 410 6.68 -4.75 -26.98
N LEU A 411 5.38 -4.42 -26.91
CA LEU A 411 4.59 -4.51 -25.69
C LEU A 411 4.07 -5.94 -25.54
N LYS A 412 4.21 -6.50 -24.33
CA LYS A 412 3.65 -7.81 -23.97
C LYS A 412 2.81 -7.67 -22.69
N SER A 413 1.55 -8.04 -22.79
CA SER A 413 0.65 -8.13 -21.63
C SER A 413 0.77 -9.50 -20.97
N VAL A 414 0.90 -9.51 -19.65
CA VAL A 414 0.95 -10.71 -18.80
C VAL A 414 0.06 -10.41 -17.58
N SER A 415 -0.75 -11.37 -17.12
CA SER A 415 -1.57 -11.15 -15.92
C SER A 415 -0.70 -10.80 -14.70
N ASN A 416 -1.25 -10.03 -13.77
CA ASN A 416 -0.56 -9.67 -12.52
C ASN A 416 -0.02 -10.92 -11.80
N ALA A 417 -0.87 -11.96 -11.67
CA ALA A 417 -0.48 -13.21 -11.03
C ALA A 417 0.73 -13.88 -11.70
N GLN A 418 0.75 -13.95 -13.05
CA GLN A 418 1.86 -14.55 -13.80
C GLN A 418 3.10 -13.64 -13.81
N LEU A 419 2.91 -12.33 -13.76
CA LEU A 419 4.02 -11.37 -13.76
C LEU A 419 4.85 -11.50 -12.48
N PHE A 420 4.18 -11.50 -11.33
CA PHE A 420 4.79 -11.48 -9.98
C PHE A 420 4.87 -12.86 -9.31
N LEU A 421 4.52 -13.95 -10.01
CA LEU A 421 4.62 -15.29 -9.43
C LEU A 421 6.06 -15.55 -8.93
N PRO A 422 6.28 -15.89 -7.66
CA PRO A 422 7.59 -16.19 -7.12
C PRO A 422 8.27 -17.34 -7.89
N LYS A 423 9.57 -17.21 -8.19
CA LYS A 423 10.41 -18.18 -8.92
C LYS A 423 10.02 -18.39 -10.39
N ASP A 424 8.74 -18.54 -10.71
CA ASP A 424 8.25 -18.93 -12.04
C ASP A 424 7.60 -17.80 -12.84
N GLY A 425 7.44 -16.64 -12.23
CA GLY A 425 6.87 -15.45 -12.87
C GLY A 425 7.78 -14.84 -13.95
N THR A 426 7.20 -14.06 -14.81
CA THR A 426 7.90 -13.37 -15.90
C THR A 426 9.07 -12.52 -15.40
N LEU A 427 8.89 -11.80 -14.28
CA LEU A 427 9.93 -10.98 -13.66
C LEU A 427 11.02 -11.86 -13.04
N ALA A 428 10.65 -12.86 -12.25
CA ALA A 428 11.59 -13.76 -11.58
C ALA A 428 12.46 -14.52 -12.58
N ARG A 429 11.89 -14.96 -13.73
CA ARG A 429 12.63 -15.60 -14.82
C ARG A 429 13.43 -14.62 -15.69
N GLY A 430 13.22 -13.28 -15.53
CA GLY A 430 13.87 -12.25 -16.34
C GLY A 430 13.46 -12.27 -17.80
N GLN A 431 12.23 -12.65 -18.12
CA GLN A 431 11.70 -12.74 -19.48
C GLN A 431 11.18 -11.39 -19.98
N PHE A 432 11.97 -10.34 -19.77
CA PHE A 432 11.67 -8.97 -20.17
C PHE A 432 12.97 -8.18 -20.34
N ASP A 433 12.91 -7.08 -21.07
CA ASP A 433 13.94 -6.04 -21.10
C ASP A 433 13.53 -4.87 -20.22
N LEU A 434 12.29 -4.39 -20.38
CA LEU A 434 11.67 -3.33 -19.56
C LEU A 434 10.39 -3.86 -18.92
N ALA A 435 10.09 -3.42 -17.70
CA ALA A 435 8.82 -3.75 -17.03
C ALA A 435 8.33 -2.57 -16.18
N TYR A 436 7.02 -2.27 -16.24
CA TYR A 436 6.38 -1.37 -15.29
C TYR A 436 6.15 -2.11 -13.97
N ILE A 437 6.67 -1.56 -12.89
CA ILE A 437 6.55 -2.16 -11.56
C ILE A 437 6.13 -1.09 -10.55
N PRO A 438 5.02 -1.28 -9.84
CA PRO A 438 4.66 -0.53 -8.63
C PRO A 438 5.24 -1.27 -7.40
N TRP A 439 6.33 -0.80 -6.83
CA TRP A 439 6.88 -1.35 -5.58
C TRP A 439 6.14 -0.77 -4.39
N THR A 440 5.73 -1.63 -3.46
CA THR A 440 5.22 -1.21 -2.16
C THR A 440 6.40 -1.14 -1.19
N MET A 441 6.65 0.04 -0.66
CA MET A 441 7.72 0.28 0.31
C MET A 441 7.21 0.03 1.73
N GLY A 442 8.09 -0.40 2.62
CA GLY A 442 7.78 -0.59 4.04
C GLY A 442 7.58 0.72 4.80
N ILE A 443 7.19 0.62 6.06
CA ILE A 443 7.22 1.73 7.01
C ILE A 443 8.68 2.14 7.30
N ASP A 444 9.56 1.15 7.39
CA ASP A 444 11.00 1.39 7.40
C ASP A 444 11.51 1.62 5.96
N PRO A 445 12.51 2.51 5.76
CA PRO A 445 13.04 2.81 4.43
C PRO A 445 13.93 1.70 3.83
N ASP A 446 13.86 0.49 4.35
CA ASP A 446 14.58 -0.68 3.83
C ASP A 446 14.11 -1.02 2.41
N ASP A 447 15.02 -0.94 1.45
CA ASP A 447 14.82 -1.30 0.04
C ASP A 447 15.77 -2.42 -0.42
N SER A 448 16.36 -3.13 0.54
CA SER A 448 17.34 -4.19 0.32
C SER A 448 16.77 -5.39 -0.44
N SER A 449 15.47 -5.68 -0.32
CA SER A 449 14.77 -6.71 -1.11
C SER A 449 14.75 -6.40 -2.61
N ILE A 450 14.88 -5.11 -2.98
CA ILE A 450 14.83 -4.60 -4.35
C ILE A 450 16.23 -4.40 -4.93
N LEU A 451 17.18 -3.91 -4.13
CA LEU A 451 18.45 -3.39 -4.66
C LEU A 451 19.65 -4.29 -4.44
N ARG A 452 19.65 -5.19 -3.42
CA ARG A 452 20.80 -6.07 -3.18
C ARG A 452 20.96 -7.13 -4.27
N CYS A 453 22.22 -7.52 -4.50
CA CYS A 453 22.55 -8.59 -5.42
C CYS A 453 21.79 -9.88 -5.06
N GLY A 454 21.05 -10.42 -6.03
CA GLY A 454 20.28 -11.65 -5.86
C GLY A 454 19.09 -11.56 -4.93
N ALA A 455 18.70 -10.37 -4.47
CA ALA A 455 17.51 -10.19 -3.66
C ALA A 455 16.22 -10.57 -4.42
N PRO A 456 15.16 -11.02 -3.73
CA PRO A 456 14.00 -11.62 -4.37
C PRO A 456 13.22 -10.68 -5.29
N GLU A 457 13.22 -9.38 -5.04
CA GLU A 457 12.57 -8.37 -5.85
C GLU A 457 13.55 -7.58 -6.75
N ASN A 458 14.83 -7.97 -6.77
CA ASN A 458 15.80 -7.40 -7.71
C ASN A 458 15.55 -7.93 -9.12
N TYR A 459 14.41 -7.60 -9.68
CA TYR A 459 14.03 -7.99 -11.03
C TYR A 459 14.94 -7.39 -12.10
N MET A 460 15.62 -6.27 -11.80
CA MET A 460 16.62 -5.66 -12.68
C MET A 460 17.85 -6.53 -12.87
N ARG A 461 18.07 -7.51 -11.97
CA ARG A 461 19.30 -8.33 -11.94
C ARG A 461 20.57 -7.48 -11.85
N TRP A 462 20.42 -6.31 -11.26
CA TRP A 462 21.52 -5.39 -11.03
C TRP A 462 22.26 -5.81 -9.77
N CYS A 463 23.58 -5.77 -9.85
CA CYS A 463 24.44 -6.11 -8.73
C CYS A 463 25.54 -5.07 -8.61
N ASP A 464 25.55 -4.33 -7.51
CA ASP A 464 26.56 -3.35 -7.15
C ASP A 464 27.08 -3.65 -5.73
N PRO A 465 28.32 -4.15 -5.58
CA PRO A 465 28.87 -4.51 -4.27
C PRO A 465 28.92 -3.36 -3.27
N GLU A 466 29.02 -2.12 -3.77
CA GLU A 466 28.95 -0.93 -2.92
C GLU A 466 27.56 -0.76 -2.32
N VAL A 467 26.50 -0.94 -3.12
CA VAL A 467 25.11 -0.91 -2.65
C VAL A 467 24.86 -2.01 -1.63
N ASP A 468 25.30 -3.23 -1.90
CA ASP A 468 25.19 -4.34 -0.95
C ASP A 468 25.84 -4.02 0.41
N ARG A 469 26.99 -3.35 0.38
CA ARG A 469 27.70 -2.94 1.59
C ARG A 469 26.95 -1.83 2.34
N LEU A 470 26.40 -0.86 1.60
CA LEU A 470 25.64 0.26 2.18
C LEU A 470 24.33 -0.23 2.81
N GLU A 471 23.60 -1.10 2.11
CA GLU A 471 22.37 -1.74 2.59
C GLU A 471 22.62 -2.52 3.88
N ARG A 472 23.61 -3.38 3.91
CA ARG A 472 23.97 -4.15 5.09
C ARG A 472 24.25 -3.24 6.30
N ARG A 473 25.00 -2.16 6.08
CA ARG A 473 25.25 -1.15 7.14
C ARG A 473 24.00 -0.41 7.58
N ALA A 474 23.09 -0.11 6.64
CA ALA A 474 21.82 0.55 6.95
C ALA A 474 20.90 -0.34 7.78
N LEU A 475 20.92 -1.66 7.53
CA LEU A 475 20.16 -2.64 8.31
C LEU A 475 20.73 -2.87 9.72
N GLU A 476 22.03 -2.68 9.91
CA GLU A 476 22.71 -2.98 11.18
C GLU A 476 22.78 -1.80 12.14
N THR A 477 22.49 -0.57 11.70
CA THR A 477 22.57 0.62 12.56
C THR A 477 21.20 1.21 12.87
N SER A 478 20.89 1.43 14.15
CA SER A 478 19.69 2.14 14.59
C SER A 478 19.80 3.68 14.47
N SER A 479 20.98 4.24 14.14
CA SER A 479 21.17 5.68 13.98
C SER A 479 20.48 6.21 12.73
N ARG A 480 19.33 6.88 12.91
CA ARG A 480 18.56 7.50 11.82
C ARG A 480 19.39 8.45 10.95
N ARG A 481 20.28 9.24 11.56
CA ARG A 481 21.23 10.13 10.85
C ARG A 481 22.17 9.34 9.95
N THR A 482 22.72 8.25 10.45
CA THR A 482 23.64 7.39 9.68
C THR A 482 22.88 6.68 8.56
N ARG A 483 21.71 6.10 8.84
CA ARG A 483 20.88 5.45 7.82
C ARG A 483 20.50 6.41 6.69
N ARG A 484 20.09 7.65 7.02
CA ARG A 484 19.75 8.65 6.00
C ARG A 484 20.91 8.91 5.04
N ARG A 485 22.15 9.02 5.55
CA ARG A 485 23.34 9.20 4.69
C ARG A 485 23.64 7.96 3.85
N LEU A 486 23.39 6.76 4.38
CA LEU A 486 23.60 5.51 3.65
C LEU A 486 22.59 5.39 2.50
N TYR A 487 21.30 5.59 2.77
CA TYR A 487 20.26 5.57 1.73
C TYR A 487 20.48 6.65 0.67
N GLY A 488 20.85 7.87 1.04
CA GLY A 488 21.20 8.91 0.05
C GLY A 488 22.32 8.49 -0.89
N ARG A 489 23.33 7.74 -0.40
CA ARG A 489 24.39 7.17 -1.26
C ARG A 489 23.88 6.04 -2.14
N ILE A 490 23.00 5.18 -1.63
CA ILE A 490 22.36 4.11 -2.40
C ILE A 490 21.54 4.71 -3.54
N GLU A 491 20.68 5.67 -3.23
CA GLU A 491 19.84 6.35 -4.21
C GLU A 491 20.66 7.07 -5.29
N ALA A 492 21.76 7.73 -4.92
CA ALA A 492 22.68 8.36 -5.88
C ALA A 492 23.33 7.33 -6.82
N ARG A 493 23.66 6.14 -6.31
CA ARG A 493 24.16 5.03 -7.16
C ARG A 493 23.10 4.56 -8.14
N VAL A 494 21.86 4.33 -7.66
CA VAL A 494 20.72 3.95 -8.50
C VAL A 494 20.46 4.98 -9.58
N ALA A 495 20.41 6.28 -9.24
CA ALA A 495 20.23 7.38 -10.18
C ALA A 495 21.34 7.46 -11.24
N THR A 496 22.58 7.11 -10.87
CA THR A 496 23.74 7.13 -11.78
C THR A 496 23.80 5.91 -12.69
N GLN A 497 23.54 4.71 -12.14
CA GLN A 497 23.63 3.44 -12.87
C GLN A 497 22.34 3.07 -13.61
N VAL A 498 21.21 3.67 -13.21
CA VAL A 498 19.89 3.53 -13.82
C VAL A 498 19.48 2.06 -14.05
N PRO A 499 19.51 1.19 -13.03
CA PRO A 499 18.94 -0.14 -13.17
C PRO A 499 17.42 -0.08 -13.24
N LEU A 500 16.83 0.98 -12.72
CA LEU A 500 15.42 1.32 -12.82
C LEU A 500 15.26 2.83 -13.03
N LEU A 501 14.17 3.24 -13.67
CA LEU A 501 13.75 4.63 -13.75
C LEU A 501 12.51 4.82 -12.89
N VAL A 502 12.64 5.46 -11.74
CA VAL A 502 11.49 5.85 -10.93
C VAL A 502 10.66 6.89 -11.69
N LEU A 503 9.36 6.68 -11.80
CA LEU A 503 8.46 7.57 -12.53
C LEU A 503 7.74 8.53 -11.60
N PHE A 504 7.08 8.00 -10.58
CA PHE A 504 6.26 8.79 -9.67
C PHE A 504 6.03 8.10 -8.32
N ASP A 505 5.73 8.93 -7.34
CA ASP A 505 5.23 8.58 -6.02
C ASP A 505 3.70 8.50 -6.11
N ALA A 506 3.14 7.29 -5.99
CA ALA A 506 1.71 7.11 -6.13
C ALA A 506 0.97 7.80 -4.97
N SER A 507 -0.21 8.31 -5.27
CA SER A 507 -1.07 8.94 -4.29
C SER A 507 -2.47 8.37 -4.40
N TYR A 508 -3.10 8.07 -3.27
CA TYR A 508 -4.52 7.76 -3.23
C TYR A 508 -5.35 9.04 -3.21
N LEU A 509 -6.46 9.01 -3.92
CA LEU A 509 -7.50 10.02 -3.85
C LEU A 509 -8.68 9.44 -3.11
N TYR A 510 -8.95 9.96 -1.93
CA TYR A 510 -10.16 9.64 -1.18
C TYR A 510 -11.20 10.72 -1.41
N ALA A 511 -12.35 10.34 -1.95
CA ALA A 511 -13.52 11.21 -1.95
C ALA A 511 -14.40 10.84 -0.76
N TYR A 512 -14.83 11.84 0.02
CA TYR A 512 -15.56 11.61 1.26
C TYR A 512 -16.61 12.70 1.52
N ASP A 513 -17.69 12.32 2.19
CA ASP A 513 -18.74 13.24 2.61
C ASP A 513 -18.17 14.30 3.56
N ALA A 514 -18.45 15.56 3.31
CA ALA A 514 -17.98 16.69 4.13
C ALA A 514 -18.46 16.64 5.59
N ARG A 515 -19.47 15.83 5.90
CA ARG A 515 -19.94 15.57 7.27
C ARG A 515 -19.05 14.57 8.03
N LEU A 516 -18.22 13.80 7.32
CA LEU A 516 -17.28 12.87 7.95
C LEU A 516 -16.06 13.64 8.45
N GLU A 517 -16.01 13.86 9.77
CA GLU A 517 -14.89 14.50 10.46
C GLU A 517 -13.91 13.45 10.98
N GLY A 518 -12.63 13.84 11.14
CA GLY A 518 -11.58 12.93 11.63
C GLY A 518 -11.08 11.92 10.59
N PHE A 519 -11.57 11.98 9.35
CA PHE A 519 -11.07 11.15 8.26
C PHE A 519 -9.68 11.64 7.85
N ALA A 520 -8.65 10.97 8.35
CA ALA A 520 -7.24 11.30 8.12
C ALA A 520 -6.43 10.04 7.80
N PRO A 521 -6.60 9.48 6.60
CA PRO A 521 -5.85 8.32 6.12
C PRO A 521 -4.34 8.53 6.29
N ASN A 522 -3.63 7.49 6.68
CA ASN A 522 -2.18 7.50 6.64
C ASN A 522 -1.66 6.91 5.31
N PRO A 523 -0.37 6.97 5.01
CA PRO A 523 0.20 6.44 3.76
C PRO A 523 -0.01 4.93 3.53
N VAL A 524 -0.34 4.17 4.58
CA VAL A 524 -0.52 2.71 4.51
C VAL A 524 -2.01 2.34 4.45
N LEU A 525 -2.83 2.89 5.37
CA LEU A 525 -4.22 2.44 5.53
C LEU A 525 -5.21 3.61 5.73
N PRO A 526 -6.33 3.62 4.99
CA PRO A 526 -7.38 4.63 5.16
C PRO A 526 -8.10 4.53 6.51
N THR A 527 -8.16 3.35 7.11
CA THR A 527 -8.87 3.06 8.36
C THR A 527 -8.04 3.30 9.63
N ALA A 528 -6.78 3.72 9.50
CA ALA A 528 -5.88 3.95 10.64
C ALA A 528 -6.43 4.95 11.68
N THR A 529 -7.27 5.90 11.27
CA THR A 529 -7.88 6.90 12.14
C THR A 529 -9.37 6.67 12.41
N ALA A 530 -9.89 5.47 12.13
CA ALA A 530 -11.33 5.18 12.27
C ALA A 530 -11.88 5.42 13.70
N TRP A 531 -11.03 5.29 14.70
CA TRP A 531 -11.35 5.61 16.09
C TRP A 531 -11.74 7.08 16.32
N ALA A 532 -11.24 8.00 15.49
CA ALA A 532 -11.47 9.44 15.60
C ALA A 532 -12.63 9.93 14.72
N TRP A 533 -13.20 9.08 13.87
CA TRP A 533 -14.27 9.48 12.96
C TRP A 533 -15.51 9.94 13.69
N ARG A 534 -16.17 10.97 13.12
CA ARG A 534 -17.45 11.52 13.57
C ARG A 534 -18.31 11.87 12.36
N VAL A 535 -19.61 11.64 12.48
CA VAL A 535 -20.58 12.08 11.47
C VAL A 535 -21.34 13.27 12.02
N ARG A 536 -21.17 14.45 11.42
CA ARG A 536 -21.91 15.65 11.81
C ARG A 536 -23.39 15.51 11.42
N SER A 537 -24.28 15.78 12.37
CA SER A 537 -25.73 15.80 12.07
C SER A 537 -26.09 16.95 11.12
N ALA A 538 -27.08 16.74 10.24
CA ALA A 538 -27.54 17.76 9.30
C ALA A 538 -28.16 19.01 9.98
N ARG A 539 -28.42 18.97 11.29
CA ARG A 539 -29.12 20.05 12.05
C ARG A 539 -28.24 21.20 12.52
N SER A 540 -26.94 21.25 12.25
CA SER A 540 -26.06 22.30 12.78
C SER A 540 -25.83 23.49 11.81
N ARG A 541 -26.73 23.71 10.83
CA ARG A 541 -26.78 24.97 10.07
C ARG A 541 -28.07 25.71 10.47
N ARG A 542 -28.02 26.40 11.57
CA ARG A 542 -28.83 27.60 11.83
C ARG A 542 -27.87 28.71 12.27
#